data_43667fef50dd9c05c85ac9775870e584
#
_entry.id   43667fef50dd9c05c85ac9775870e584
#
_cell.length_a   1.000
_cell.length_b   1.000
_cell.length_c   1.000
_cell.angle_alpha   90.00
_cell.angle_beta   90.00
_cell.angle_gamma   90.00
#
_symmetry.space_group_name_H-M   'P 1'
#
loop_
_entity.id
_entity.type
_entity.pdbx_description
1 polymer ?
#
loop_
_entity_poly.entity_id
_entity_poly.type
_entity_poly.pdbx_seq_one_letter_code
_entity_poly.pdbx_strand_id
1 'polypeptide(L)'
;MFIQTEATPNPATLKFLPGKTVLAEGTFEARDAEAARRSPLAEKLFGIDGVSGVFFGSDFVTVTKAEGEWQHLKPAILGAIMEHFMTGAPVMADGAPASVVEEGDEEFYAEGDEAIVVTIKDLLDTRVRPAVAMDGGDITFRGFRDGVVFLNMQGSCQGCPSSVATLKHGIENLLRHFVPEVQEVRPI
;
A
#
# COMPACT_ATOMS: atom_id res chain seq x y z
N MET A 1 -4.84 -20.22 14.68
CA MET A 1 -4.93 -18.92 14.01
C MET A 1 -5.73 -19.08 12.73
N PHE A 2 -6.70 -18.22 12.52
CA PHE A 2 -7.51 -18.20 11.30
C PHE A 2 -7.13 -16.95 10.49
N ILE A 3 -6.74 -17.14 9.22
CA ILE A 3 -6.38 -16.07 8.31
C ILE A 3 -7.47 -15.94 7.25
N GLN A 4 -8.17 -14.82 7.26
CA GLN A 4 -9.18 -14.51 6.26
C GLN A 4 -8.52 -14.01 4.98
N THR A 5 -9.06 -14.38 3.83
CA THR A 5 -8.59 -13.92 2.52
C THR A 5 -9.69 -13.13 1.83
N GLU A 6 -9.35 -11.96 1.32
CA GLU A 6 -10.25 -11.09 0.58
C GLU A 6 -9.71 -10.80 -0.82
N ALA A 7 -10.60 -10.78 -1.79
CA ALA A 7 -10.27 -10.32 -3.14
C ALA A 7 -10.05 -8.79 -3.13
N THR A 8 -9.17 -8.31 -4.00
CA THR A 8 -8.94 -6.89 -4.23
C THR A 8 -9.42 -6.50 -5.64
N PRO A 9 -9.57 -5.20 -5.94
CA PRO A 9 -9.86 -4.76 -7.31
C PRO A 9 -8.79 -5.16 -8.33
N ASN A 10 -7.59 -5.47 -7.87
CA ASN A 10 -6.52 -5.98 -8.70
C ASN A 10 -6.52 -7.53 -8.68
N PRO A 11 -6.82 -8.21 -9.81
CA PRO A 11 -6.89 -9.67 -9.84
C PRO A 11 -5.54 -10.36 -9.61
N ALA A 12 -4.43 -9.64 -9.76
CA ALA A 12 -3.09 -10.12 -9.45
C ALA A 12 -2.74 -10.01 -7.95
N THR A 13 -3.62 -9.47 -7.13
CA THR A 13 -3.37 -9.17 -5.73
C THR A 13 -4.47 -9.74 -4.83
N LEU A 14 -4.08 -10.40 -3.74
CA LEU A 14 -4.99 -10.84 -2.67
C LEU A 14 -4.61 -10.20 -1.34
N LYS A 15 -5.61 -9.92 -0.53
CA LYS A 15 -5.49 -9.39 0.82
C LYS A 15 -5.71 -10.50 1.84
N PHE A 16 -4.83 -10.60 2.82
CA PHE A 16 -4.85 -11.58 3.90
C PHE A 16 -4.96 -10.86 5.24
N LEU A 17 -5.91 -11.32 6.07
CA LEU A 17 -6.18 -10.75 7.39
C LEU A 17 -5.84 -11.80 8.45
N PRO A 18 -4.68 -11.69 9.11
CA PRO A 18 -4.28 -12.68 10.14
C PRO A 18 -5.03 -12.52 11.46
N GLY A 19 -5.86 -11.48 11.61
CA GLY A 19 -6.57 -11.20 12.86
C GLY A 19 -5.68 -10.66 13.98
N LYS A 20 -4.51 -10.16 13.61
CA LYS A 20 -3.52 -9.55 14.52
C LYS A 20 -2.95 -8.29 13.86
N THR A 21 -2.39 -7.43 14.69
CA THR A 21 -1.63 -6.29 14.20
C THR A 21 -0.42 -6.79 13.40
N VAL A 22 -0.30 -6.33 12.16
CA VAL A 22 0.84 -6.60 11.27
C VAL A 22 1.90 -5.53 11.48
N LEU A 23 1.53 -4.25 11.32
CA LEU A 23 2.38 -3.10 11.63
C LEU A 23 1.66 -2.21 12.63
N ALA A 24 2.34 -1.83 13.71
CA ALA A 24 1.78 -0.92 14.70
C ALA A 24 1.57 0.50 14.13
N GLU A 25 2.47 0.93 13.26
CA GLU A 25 2.44 2.24 12.62
C GLU A 25 2.97 2.13 11.17
N GLY A 26 2.43 2.96 10.29
CA GLY A 26 2.87 3.07 8.90
C GLY A 26 2.45 1.90 8.02
N THR A 27 3.10 1.83 6.88
CA THR A 27 2.94 0.77 5.87
C THR A 27 4.30 0.34 5.36
N PHE A 28 4.39 -0.85 4.79
CA PHE A 28 5.62 -1.36 4.20
C PHE A 28 5.30 -2.01 2.86
N GLU A 29 6.10 -1.72 1.85
CA GLU A 29 6.01 -2.36 0.53
C GLU A 29 7.36 -2.92 0.12
N ALA A 30 7.36 -4.14 -0.39
CA ALA A 30 8.50 -4.75 -1.04
C ALA A 30 8.10 -5.17 -2.46
N ARG A 31 8.82 -4.67 -3.44
CA ARG A 31 8.62 -4.96 -4.87
C ARG A 31 9.71 -5.86 -5.45
N ASP A 32 10.71 -6.13 -4.66
CA ASP A 32 11.84 -7.00 -5.00
C ASP A 32 12.40 -7.70 -3.77
N ALA A 33 13.28 -8.65 -4.00
CA ALA A 33 13.90 -9.44 -2.93
C ALA A 33 14.81 -8.63 -2.02
N GLU A 34 15.37 -7.52 -2.50
CA GLU A 34 16.24 -6.66 -1.70
C GLU A 34 15.41 -5.88 -0.66
N ALA A 35 14.33 -5.25 -1.11
CA ALA A 35 13.39 -4.59 -0.21
C ALA A 35 12.77 -5.58 0.80
N ALA A 36 12.49 -6.81 0.37
CA ALA A 36 11.92 -7.86 1.21
C ALA A 36 12.82 -8.26 2.40
N ARG A 37 14.15 -8.11 2.30
CA ARG A 37 15.09 -8.40 3.38
C ARG A 37 14.89 -7.54 4.63
N ARG A 38 14.19 -6.43 4.51
CA ARG A 38 13.86 -5.54 5.63
C ARG A 38 12.77 -6.09 6.53
N SER A 39 12.06 -7.11 6.08
CA SER A 39 11.01 -7.81 6.81
C SER A 39 11.19 -9.31 6.72
N PRO A 40 11.39 -10.01 7.84
CA PRO A 40 11.45 -11.49 7.84
C PRO A 40 10.20 -12.12 7.23
N LEU A 41 9.02 -11.52 7.41
CA LEU A 41 7.78 -12.01 6.81
C LEU A 41 7.78 -11.79 5.29
N ALA A 42 8.19 -10.60 4.82
CA ALA A 42 8.29 -10.32 3.40
C ALA A 42 9.28 -11.24 2.69
N GLU A 43 10.42 -11.51 3.31
CA GLU A 43 11.44 -12.43 2.77
C GLU A 43 10.89 -13.85 2.60
N LYS A 44 10.12 -14.34 3.59
CA LYS A 44 9.42 -15.63 3.47
C LYS A 44 8.42 -15.66 2.32
N LEU A 45 7.64 -14.60 2.15
CA LEU A 45 6.64 -14.48 1.09
C LEU A 45 7.29 -14.39 -0.29
N PHE A 46 8.38 -13.64 -0.43
CA PHE A 46 9.15 -13.58 -1.68
C PHE A 46 9.85 -14.89 -2.04
N GLY A 47 10.08 -15.77 -1.07
CA GLY A 47 10.57 -17.12 -1.31
C GLY A 47 9.56 -18.04 -1.98
N ILE A 48 8.31 -17.65 -2.12
CA ILE A 48 7.28 -18.39 -2.82
C ILE A 48 7.34 -18.05 -4.31
N ASP A 49 7.52 -19.06 -5.15
CA ASP A 49 7.56 -18.88 -6.61
C ASP A 49 6.27 -18.23 -7.12
N GLY A 50 6.39 -17.17 -7.89
CA GLY A 50 5.27 -16.44 -8.45
C GLY A 50 4.91 -15.14 -7.70
N VAL A 51 5.40 -14.93 -6.49
CA VAL A 51 5.19 -13.69 -5.74
C VAL A 51 6.11 -12.59 -6.29
N SER A 52 5.52 -11.45 -6.65
CA SER A 52 6.25 -10.28 -7.19
C SER A 52 6.18 -9.03 -6.33
N GLY A 53 5.27 -9.00 -5.36
CA GLY A 53 5.12 -7.87 -4.46
C GLY A 53 4.45 -8.25 -3.16
N VAL A 54 4.79 -7.55 -2.10
CA VAL A 54 4.21 -7.70 -0.77
C VAL A 54 3.97 -6.32 -0.19
N PHE A 55 2.79 -6.10 0.40
CA PHE A 55 2.44 -4.87 1.08
C PHE A 55 1.83 -5.18 2.45
N PHE A 56 2.26 -4.45 3.47
CA PHE A 56 1.75 -4.59 4.83
C PHE A 56 1.04 -3.31 5.26
N GLY A 57 -0.19 -3.48 5.73
CA GLY A 57 -0.93 -2.44 6.44
C GLY A 57 -0.92 -2.70 7.96
N SER A 58 -1.81 -2.04 8.67
CA SER A 58 -1.90 -2.17 10.14
C SER A 58 -2.32 -3.56 10.59
N ASP A 59 -3.26 -4.19 9.89
CA ASP A 59 -3.91 -5.46 10.25
C ASP A 59 -4.05 -6.43 9.07
N PHE A 60 -3.38 -6.16 7.96
CA PHE A 60 -3.47 -6.98 6.76
C PHE A 60 -2.12 -7.10 6.04
N VAL A 61 -2.04 -8.16 5.23
CA VAL A 61 -0.94 -8.43 4.30
C VAL A 61 -1.53 -8.55 2.90
N THR A 62 -0.97 -7.85 1.95
CA THR A 62 -1.36 -7.95 0.54
C THR A 62 -0.21 -8.58 -0.25
N VAL A 63 -0.51 -9.60 -1.05
CA VAL A 63 0.46 -10.29 -1.89
C VAL A 63 0.07 -10.15 -3.34
N THR A 64 1.02 -9.72 -4.15
CA THR A 64 0.87 -9.59 -5.61
C THR A 64 1.65 -10.70 -6.30
N LYS A 65 1.00 -11.37 -7.23
CA LYS A 65 1.63 -12.40 -8.05
C LYS A 65 2.03 -11.87 -9.43
N ALA A 66 3.16 -12.34 -9.95
CA ALA A 66 3.55 -12.15 -11.34
C ALA A 66 3.03 -13.29 -12.23
N GLU A 67 3.01 -14.52 -11.69
CA GLU A 67 2.61 -15.72 -12.42
C GLU A 67 1.98 -16.75 -11.46
N GLY A 68 1.47 -17.82 -12.01
CA GLY A 68 0.83 -18.92 -11.26
C GLY A 68 -0.62 -18.65 -10.89
N GLU A 69 -1.27 -19.68 -10.36
CA GLU A 69 -2.66 -19.64 -9.96
C GLU A 69 -2.81 -19.46 -8.45
N TRP A 70 -3.77 -18.63 -8.04
CA TRP A 70 -4.03 -18.37 -6.61
C TRP A 70 -4.32 -19.64 -5.81
N GLN A 71 -4.98 -20.63 -6.42
CA GLN A 71 -5.26 -21.92 -5.75
C GLN A 71 -3.98 -22.68 -5.37
N HIS A 72 -2.85 -22.44 -6.05
CA HIS A 72 -1.54 -23.03 -5.72
C HIS A 72 -0.72 -22.11 -4.79
N LEU A 73 -0.80 -20.80 -4.98
CA LEU A 73 -0.05 -19.83 -4.18
C LEU A 73 -0.65 -19.61 -2.80
N LYS A 74 -1.97 -19.58 -2.71
CA LYS A 74 -2.70 -19.26 -1.46
C LYS A 74 -2.33 -20.17 -0.29
N PRO A 75 -2.25 -21.51 -0.42
CA PRO A 75 -1.84 -22.37 0.70
C PRO A 75 -0.42 -22.07 1.19
N ALA A 76 0.51 -21.81 0.27
CA ALA A 76 1.89 -21.48 0.61
C ALA A 76 1.99 -20.13 1.34
N ILE A 77 1.24 -19.14 0.89
CA ILE A 77 1.17 -17.80 1.50
C ILE A 77 0.55 -17.88 2.90
N LEU A 78 -0.57 -18.57 3.05
CA LEU A 78 -1.22 -18.78 4.33
C LEU A 78 -0.31 -19.51 5.32
N GLY A 79 0.40 -20.52 4.87
CA GLY A 79 1.38 -21.26 5.67
C GLY A 79 2.53 -20.37 6.14
N ALA A 80 3.07 -19.54 5.26
CA ALA A 80 4.16 -18.61 5.58
C ALA A 80 3.73 -17.57 6.62
N ILE A 81 2.56 -16.96 6.46
CA ILE A 81 1.99 -15.98 7.40
C ILE A 81 1.74 -16.64 8.76
N MET A 82 1.08 -17.79 8.76
CA MET A 82 0.77 -18.54 9.98
C MET A 82 2.03 -18.92 10.74
N GLU A 83 3.01 -19.51 10.06
CA GLU A 83 4.29 -19.89 10.66
C GLU A 83 4.98 -18.68 11.29
N HIS A 84 5.04 -17.57 10.57
CA HIS A 84 5.68 -16.35 11.06
C HIS A 84 5.05 -15.85 12.38
N PHE A 85 3.74 -15.72 12.42
CA PHE A 85 3.03 -15.26 13.62
C PHE A 85 3.02 -16.27 14.77
N MET A 86 3.14 -17.56 14.49
CA MET A 86 3.26 -18.60 15.53
C MET A 86 4.64 -18.58 16.20
N THR A 87 5.69 -18.23 15.46
CA THR A 87 7.05 -18.09 16.02
C THR A 87 7.23 -16.84 16.87
N GLY A 88 6.31 -15.88 16.77
CA GLY A 88 6.42 -14.59 17.44
C GLY A 88 7.52 -13.69 16.90
N ALA A 89 8.06 -13.99 15.73
CA ALA A 89 9.09 -13.19 15.08
C ALA A 89 8.53 -11.80 14.70
N PRO A 90 9.35 -10.73 14.74
CA PRO A 90 8.93 -9.41 14.33
C PRO A 90 8.60 -9.38 12.83
N VAL A 91 7.60 -8.59 12.45
CA VAL A 91 7.25 -8.38 11.04
C VAL A 91 8.34 -7.61 10.31
N MET A 92 8.90 -6.58 10.96
CA MET A 92 10.03 -5.81 10.45
C MET A 92 11.32 -6.21 11.16
N ALA A 93 12.42 -6.21 10.43
CA ALA A 93 13.75 -6.41 11.03
C ALA A 93 14.05 -5.29 12.03
N ASP A 94 14.80 -5.62 13.09
CA ASP A 94 15.16 -4.66 14.14
C ASP A 94 15.80 -3.40 13.56
N GLY A 95 15.22 -2.24 13.89
CA GLY A 95 15.71 -0.94 13.43
C GLY A 95 15.30 -0.55 12.01
N ALA A 96 14.55 -1.38 11.31
CA ALA A 96 13.99 -0.99 10.01
C ALA A 96 12.71 -0.18 10.23
N PRO A 97 12.63 1.07 9.76
CA PRO A 97 11.39 1.82 9.82
C PRO A 97 10.34 1.18 8.91
N ALA A 98 9.10 1.09 9.38
CA ALA A 98 7.98 0.58 8.60
C ALA A 98 7.71 1.45 7.36
N SER A 99 7.94 2.76 7.47
CA SER A 99 7.93 3.67 6.33
C SER A 99 9.37 3.91 5.87
N VAL A 100 9.70 3.44 4.68
CA VAL A 100 10.89 3.91 3.98
C VAL A 100 10.53 5.22 3.33
N VAL A 101 11.12 6.29 3.85
CA VAL A 101 11.33 7.47 3.01
C VAL A 101 12.45 7.04 2.06
N GLU A 102 12.13 6.59 0.86
CA GLU A 102 13.15 6.39 -0.17
C GLU A 102 13.84 7.73 -0.43
N GLU A 103 15.15 7.72 -0.64
CA GLU A 103 15.85 8.93 -1.08
C GLU A 103 15.19 9.43 -2.36
N GLY A 104 14.48 10.56 -2.28
CA GLY A 104 13.62 11.07 -3.34
C GLY A 104 12.17 11.33 -2.90
N ASP A 105 11.81 10.95 -1.68
CA ASP A 105 10.48 11.11 -1.09
C ASP A 105 10.20 12.52 -0.53
N GLU A 106 11.01 13.50 -0.90
CA GLU A 106 10.74 14.87 -0.51
C GLU A 106 9.44 15.36 -1.16
N GLU A 107 8.50 15.75 -0.31
CA GLU A 107 7.28 16.38 -0.77
C GLU A 107 7.61 17.72 -1.41
N PHE A 108 7.05 17.97 -2.60
CA PHE A 108 7.27 19.22 -3.32
C PHE A 108 5.97 20.02 -3.44
N TYR A 109 6.01 21.27 -3.11
CA TYR A 109 4.92 22.24 -3.32
C TYR A 109 5.48 23.65 -3.30
N ALA A 110 4.74 24.60 -3.88
CA ALA A 110 5.16 25.99 -3.89
C ALA A 110 5.02 26.65 -2.52
N GLU A 111 5.90 27.58 -2.23
CA GLU A 111 5.78 28.43 -1.05
C GLU A 111 4.45 29.20 -1.11
N GLY A 112 3.63 29.06 -0.09
CA GLY A 112 2.28 29.62 -0.02
C GLY A 112 1.15 28.61 -0.26
N ASP A 113 1.46 27.39 -0.72
CA ASP A 113 0.51 26.31 -0.92
C ASP A 113 0.38 25.39 0.32
N GLU A 114 1.08 25.67 1.42
CA GLU A 114 1.10 24.84 2.62
C GLU A 114 -0.31 24.56 3.16
N ALA A 115 -1.18 25.56 3.18
CA ALA A 115 -2.55 25.40 3.65
C ALA A 115 -3.36 24.45 2.76
N ILE A 116 -3.13 24.52 1.46
CA ILE A 116 -3.74 23.62 0.47
C ILE A 116 -3.23 22.19 0.69
N VAL A 117 -1.93 22.03 0.84
CA VAL A 117 -1.27 20.73 1.09
C VAL A 117 -1.75 20.09 2.39
N VAL A 118 -1.85 20.86 3.48
CA VAL A 118 -2.40 20.36 4.75
C VAL A 118 -3.82 19.85 4.58
N THR A 119 -4.68 20.59 3.87
CA THR A 119 -6.05 20.18 3.60
C THR A 119 -6.10 18.92 2.74
N ILE A 120 -5.26 18.82 1.70
CA ILE A 120 -5.17 17.62 0.84
C ILE A 120 -4.75 16.41 1.68
N LYS A 121 -3.72 16.52 2.50
CA LYS A 121 -3.27 15.44 3.38
C LYS A 121 -4.35 14.99 4.35
N ASP A 122 -5.05 15.92 4.98
CA ASP A 122 -6.15 15.61 5.90
C ASP A 122 -7.28 14.85 5.18
N LEU A 123 -7.67 15.26 3.99
CA LEU A 123 -8.67 14.57 3.18
C LEU A 123 -8.21 13.16 2.76
N LEU A 124 -6.95 13.01 2.38
CA LEU A 124 -6.38 11.70 2.08
C LEU A 124 -6.41 10.79 3.31
N ASP A 125 -5.93 11.27 4.46
CA ASP A 125 -5.83 10.47 5.68
C ASP A 125 -7.20 10.09 6.25
N THR A 126 -8.19 10.97 6.16
CA THR A 126 -9.51 10.75 6.77
C THR A 126 -10.52 10.08 5.85
N ARG A 127 -10.41 10.24 4.54
CA ARG A 127 -11.41 9.79 3.57
C ARG A 127 -10.89 8.80 2.53
N VAL A 128 -9.67 8.96 2.06
CA VAL A 128 -9.12 8.15 0.95
C VAL A 128 -8.38 6.93 1.47
N ARG A 129 -7.44 7.10 2.36
CA ARG A 129 -6.61 6.02 2.88
C ARG A 129 -7.41 4.89 3.54
N PRO A 130 -8.45 5.17 4.37
CA PRO A 130 -9.28 4.10 4.92
C PRO A 130 -9.99 3.26 3.85
N ALA A 131 -10.51 3.89 2.81
CA ALA A 131 -11.16 3.19 1.71
C ALA A 131 -10.17 2.35 0.90
N VAL A 132 -9.00 2.89 0.62
CA VAL A 132 -7.92 2.20 -0.11
C VAL A 132 -7.36 1.04 0.70
N ALA A 133 -7.25 1.16 2.02
CA ALA A 133 -6.83 0.07 2.91
C ALA A 133 -7.83 -1.11 2.88
N MET A 134 -9.12 -0.85 2.74
CA MET A 134 -10.13 -1.89 2.54
C MET A 134 -9.86 -2.71 1.27
N ASP A 135 -9.34 -2.07 0.23
CA ASP A 135 -8.95 -2.70 -1.03
C ASP A 135 -7.53 -3.29 -1.02
N GLY A 136 -6.84 -3.23 0.11
CA GLY A 136 -5.52 -3.81 0.28
C GLY A 136 -4.35 -2.97 -0.22
N GLY A 137 -4.53 -1.66 -0.28
CA GLY A 137 -3.49 -0.72 -0.70
C GLY A 137 -3.35 0.49 0.20
N ASP A 138 -2.52 1.43 -0.21
CA ASP A 138 -2.37 2.74 0.43
C ASP A 138 -2.05 3.82 -0.61
N ILE A 139 -2.30 5.07 -0.22
CA ILE A 139 -1.97 6.26 -1.02
C ILE A 139 -1.32 7.28 -0.11
N THR A 140 -0.21 7.85 -0.58
CA THR A 140 0.51 8.90 0.13
C THR A 140 0.67 10.14 -0.76
N PHE A 141 0.62 11.31 -0.15
CA PHE A 141 0.89 12.57 -0.83
C PHE A 141 2.38 12.69 -1.18
N ARG A 142 2.65 13.17 -2.39
CA ARG A 142 4.03 13.41 -2.86
C ARG A 142 4.29 14.86 -3.22
N GLY A 143 3.32 15.54 -3.79
CA GLY A 143 3.51 16.92 -4.17
C GLY A 143 2.27 17.61 -4.71
N PHE A 144 2.36 18.92 -4.80
CA PHE A 144 1.35 19.78 -5.41
C PHE A 144 2.03 20.84 -6.28
N ARG A 145 1.68 20.91 -7.55
CA ARG A 145 2.21 21.91 -8.47
C ARG A 145 1.20 22.22 -9.57
N ASP A 146 0.94 23.50 -9.79
CA ASP A 146 0.07 23.99 -10.88
C ASP A 146 -1.32 23.34 -10.90
N GLY A 147 -1.91 23.12 -9.73
CA GLY A 147 -3.21 22.47 -9.59
C GLY A 147 -3.16 20.94 -9.72
N VAL A 148 -2.00 20.34 -9.89
CA VAL A 148 -1.80 18.89 -9.99
C VAL A 148 -1.34 18.34 -8.66
N VAL A 149 -2.08 17.36 -8.13
CA VAL A 149 -1.72 16.61 -6.91
C VAL A 149 -1.00 15.33 -7.34
N PHE A 150 0.20 15.13 -6.86
CA PHE A 150 0.99 13.93 -7.12
C PHE A 150 0.86 12.98 -5.92
N LEU A 151 0.47 11.75 -6.21
CA LEU A 151 0.22 10.71 -5.21
C LEU A 151 1.06 9.47 -5.54
N ASN A 152 1.59 8.84 -4.49
CA ASN A 152 2.19 7.52 -4.60
C ASN A 152 1.15 6.47 -4.22
N MET A 153 0.92 5.51 -5.10
CA MET A 153 0.00 4.40 -4.90
C MET A 153 0.77 3.13 -4.55
N GLN A 154 0.32 2.40 -3.54
CA GLN A 154 0.96 1.19 -3.02
C GLN A 154 -0.03 0.03 -2.95
N GLY A 155 0.50 -1.20 -2.91
CA GLY A 155 -0.30 -2.41 -2.76
C GLY A 155 -1.20 -2.69 -3.96
N SER A 156 -2.45 -3.05 -3.71
CA SER A 156 -3.42 -3.41 -4.77
C SER A 156 -3.77 -2.27 -5.72
N CYS A 157 -3.57 -1.03 -5.29
CA CYS A 157 -3.85 0.17 -6.10
C CYS A 157 -2.84 0.36 -7.23
N GLN A 158 -1.70 -0.33 -7.18
CA GLN A 158 -0.63 -0.21 -8.16
C GLN A 158 -0.79 -1.23 -9.30
N GLY A 159 -0.51 -0.79 -10.51
CA GLY A 159 -0.38 -1.67 -11.68
C GLY A 159 -1.68 -2.19 -12.30
N CYS A 160 -2.85 -1.79 -11.79
CA CYS A 160 -4.13 -2.15 -12.40
C CYS A 160 -4.74 -0.93 -13.11
N PRO A 161 -4.71 -0.84 -14.46
CA PRO A 161 -5.16 0.34 -15.20
C PRO A 161 -6.61 0.74 -14.92
N SER A 162 -7.51 -0.22 -14.77
CA SER A 162 -8.94 0.04 -14.53
C SER A 162 -9.21 0.56 -13.12
N SER A 163 -8.60 -0.02 -12.09
CA SER A 163 -8.78 0.44 -10.71
C SER A 163 -8.05 1.75 -10.45
N VAL A 164 -6.87 1.96 -11.04
CA VAL A 164 -6.14 3.23 -10.97
C VAL A 164 -6.96 4.37 -11.56
N ALA A 165 -7.58 4.18 -12.72
CA ALA A 165 -8.39 5.22 -13.37
C ALA A 165 -9.62 5.57 -12.51
N THR A 166 -10.35 4.59 -12.01
CA THR A 166 -11.53 4.80 -11.16
C THR A 166 -11.16 5.50 -9.86
N LEU A 167 -10.11 5.05 -9.21
CA LEU A 167 -9.61 5.62 -7.96
C LEU A 167 -9.12 7.06 -8.17
N LYS A 168 -8.36 7.30 -9.24
CA LYS A 168 -7.91 8.64 -9.63
C LYS A 168 -9.08 9.61 -9.76
N HIS A 169 -10.12 9.26 -10.51
CA HIS A 169 -11.30 10.10 -10.69
C HIS A 169 -12.05 10.34 -9.39
N GLY A 170 -12.19 9.33 -8.55
CA GLY A 170 -12.83 9.47 -7.24
C GLY A 170 -12.09 10.45 -6.33
N ILE A 171 -10.77 10.33 -6.25
CA ILE A 171 -9.91 11.23 -5.47
C ILE A 171 -9.93 12.64 -6.05
N GLU A 172 -9.82 12.77 -7.35
CA GLU A 172 -9.85 14.06 -8.05
C GLU A 172 -11.14 14.82 -7.77
N ASN A 173 -12.28 14.15 -7.89
CA ASN A 173 -13.58 14.74 -7.57
C ASN A 173 -13.71 15.15 -6.10
N LEU A 174 -13.24 14.31 -5.19
CA LEU A 174 -13.22 14.60 -3.76
C LEU A 174 -12.36 15.84 -3.45
N LEU A 175 -11.15 15.87 -3.97
CA LEU A 175 -10.23 16.98 -3.73
C LEU A 175 -10.73 18.28 -4.35
N ARG A 176 -11.26 18.25 -5.57
CA ARG A 176 -11.85 19.42 -6.22
C ARG A 176 -13.04 20.00 -5.45
N HIS A 177 -13.81 19.15 -4.80
CA HIS A 177 -14.97 19.59 -4.03
C HIS A 177 -14.57 20.42 -2.81
N PHE A 178 -13.50 20.00 -2.10
CA PHE A 178 -13.02 20.67 -0.90
C PHE A 178 -11.90 21.68 -1.17
N VAL A 179 -11.13 21.46 -2.24
CA VAL A 179 -9.98 22.27 -2.63
C VAL A 179 -10.12 22.62 -4.11
N PRO A 180 -10.80 23.75 -4.42
CA PRO A 180 -11.06 24.16 -5.81
C PRO A 180 -9.79 24.38 -6.65
N GLU A 181 -8.66 24.62 -6.01
CA GLU A 181 -7.35 24.79 -6.65
C GLU A 181 -6.85 23.51 -7.32
N VAL A 182 -7.35 22.35 -6.90
CA VAL A 182 -6.97 21.07 -7.51
C VAL A 182 -7.68 20.92 -8.87
N GLN A 183 -6.88 20.68 -9.89
CA GLN A 183 -7.35 20.46 -11.27
C GLN A 183 -7.24 19.02 -11.69
N GLU A 184 -6.16 18.35 -11.29
CA GLU A 184 -5.84 16.99 -11.66
C GLU A 184 -5.15 16.24 -10.51
N VAL A 185 -5.37 14.93 -10.45
CA VAL A 185 -4.62 14.00 -9.61
C VAL A 185 -3.77 13.11 -10.51
N ARG A 186 -2.48 13.00 -10.20
CA ARG A 186 -1.54 12.21 -11.00
C ARG A 186 -0.80 11.21 -10.11
N PRO A 187 -0.90 9.91 -10.41
CA PRO A 187 -0.08 8.90 -9.75
C PRO A 187 1.37 8.95 -10.25
N ILE A 188 2.31 8.75 -9.35
CA ILE A 188 3.75 8.66 -9.64
C ILE A 188 4.36 7.42 -8.99
#